data_3025074d573cafdd880027d3399059f5
#
_entry.id   3025074d573cafdd880027d3399059f5
#
_cell.length_a   1.000
_cell.length_b   1.000
_cell.length_c   1.000
_cell.angle_alpha   90.00
_cell.angle_beta   90.00
_cell.angle_gamma   90.00
#
_symmetry.space_group_name_H-M   'P 1'
#
loop_
_entity.id
_entity.type
_entity.pdbx_description
1 polymer ?
#
loop_
_entity_poly.entity_id
_entity_poly.type
_entity_poly.pdbx_seq_one_letter_code
_entity_poly.pdbx_strand_id
1 'polypeptide(L)'
;MRIDIETKGREDLLSRAQTTMRKGAAFLEHEQTALGSWAGDYGGPMFLLPMYVALARFSDERIPDERRARMLVYFTNVQNDDGSVGLYAHGPGSMFTTSLSYVSMRLLGLDADDERLVRMRAWMHANGTALGAASWGKFTLALLGLYAWEGLHPILPE
;
A
#
# COMPACT_ATOMS: atom_id res chain seq x y z
N MET A 1 43.99 27.75 10.15
CA MET A 1 44.00 26.25 10.02
C MET A 1 42.61 25.61 10.15
N ARG A 2 41.62 26.15 10.86
CA ARG A 2 40.22 25.63 10.89
C ARG A 2 39.41 25.91 9.61
N ILE A 3 39.66 27.01 8.95
CA ILE A 3 38.92 27.46 7.73
C ILE A 3 39.21 26.56 6.53
N ASP A 4 40.41 26.05 6.36
CA ASP A 4 40.79 25.19 5.22
C ASP A 4 40.17 23.78 5.26
N ILE A 5 39.90 23.25 6.44
CA ILE A 5 39.30 21.92 6.60
C ILE A 5 37.79 21.96 6.26
N GLU A 6 37.08 22.99 6.67
CA GLU A 6 35.66 23.16 6.34
C GLU A 6 35.45 23.43 4.85
N THR A 7 36.31 24.23 4.24
CA THR A 7 36.23 24.54 2.80
C THR A 7 36.50 23.30 1.96
N LYS A 8 37.53 22.52 2.30
CA LYS A 8 37.89 21.28 1.59
C LYS A 8 36.81 20.20 1.74
N GLY A 9 36.19 20.07 2.90
CA GLY A 9 35.06 19.17 3.12
C GLY A 9 33.82 19.56 2.31
N ARG A 10 33.58 20.86 2.17
CA ARG A 10 32.45 21.40 1.37
C ARG A 10 32.67 21.20 -0.12
N GLU A 11 33.89 21.38 -0.63
CA GLU A 11 34.24 21.13 -2.04
C GLU A 11 34.12 19.65 -2.40
N ASP A 12 34.56 18.74 -1.52
CA ASP A 12 34.38 17.29 -1.70
C ASP A 12 32.89 16.91 -1.73
N LEU A 13 32.08 17.46 -0.82
CA LEU A 13 30.63 17.23 -0.79
C LEU A 13 29.96 17.73 -2.07
N LEU A 14 30.30 18.92 -2.54
CA LEU A 14 29.77 19.47 -3.80
C LEU A 14 30.15 18.60 -5.01
N SER A 15 31.39 18.18 -5.08
CA SER A 15 31.88 17.28 -6.16
C SER A 15 31.13 15.95 -6.17
N ARG A 16 30.94 15.34 -5.00
CA ARG A 16 30.15 14.09 -4.85
C ARG A 16 28.68 14.29 -5.22
N ALA A 17 28.08 15.39 -4.78
CA ALA A 17 26.70 15.73 -5.14
C ALA A 17 26.54 15.91 -6.66
N GLN A 18 27.43 16.66 -7.31
CA GLN A 18 27.42 16.84 -8.75
C GLN A 18 27.61 15.51 -9.50
N THR A 19 28.48 14.65 -9.02
CA THR A 19 28.71 13.32 -9.60
C THR A 19 27.46 12.45 -9.48
N THR A 20 26.77 12.47 -8.32
CA THR A 20 25.54 11.74 -8.09
C THR A 20 24.41 12.26 -8.98
N MET A 21 24.27 13.59 -9.10
CA MET A 21 23.27 14.20 -9.98
C MET A 21 23.49 13.80 -11.45
N ARG A 22 24.75 13.83 -11.94
CA ARG A 22 25.04 13.40 -13.32
C ARG A 22 24.73 11.93 -13.57
N LYS A 23 25.05 11.05 -12.62
CA LYS A 23 24.70 9.64 -12.71
C LYS A 23 23.19 9.42 -12.71
N GLY A 24 22.45 10.13 -11.84
CA GLY A 24 20.99 10.07 -11.81
C GLY A 24 20.36 10.58 -13.11
N ALA A 25 20.84 11.70 -13.63
CA ALA A 25 20.35 12.24 -14.92
C ALA A 25 20.62 11.27 -16.08
N ALA A 26 21.83 10.72 -16.17
CA ALA A 26 22.18 9.73 -17.21
C ALA A 26 21.33 8.45 -17.10
N PHE A 27 21.03 7.99 -15.88
CA PHE A 27 20.13 6.87 -15.65
C PHE A 27 18.72 7.19 -16.18
N LEU A 28 18.15 8.32 -15.81
CA LEU A 28 16.82 8.73 -16.28
C LEU A 28 16.77 8.90 -17.79
N GLU A 29 17.81 9.45 -18.40
CA GLU A 29 17.92 9.59 -19.86
C GLU A 29 17.96 8.21 -20.56
N HIS A 30 18.68 7.25 -19.96
CA HIS A 30 18.76 5.88 -20.47
C HIS A 30 17.40 5.14 -20.38
N GLU A 31 16.67 5.33 -19.30
CA GLU A 31 15.37 4.70 -19.05
C GLU A 31 14.21 5.38 -19.81
N GLN A 32 14.46 6.53 -20.43
CA GLN A 32 13.42 7.26 -21.14
C GLN A 32 13.03 6.52 -22.44
N THR A 33 11.72 6.32 -22.61
CA THR A 33 11.19 5.71 -23.84
C THR A 33 11.33 6.63 -25.04
N ALA A 34 11.21 6.10 -26.26
CA ALA A 34 11.19 6.89 -27.49
C ALA A 34 10.06 7.95 -27.55
N LEU A 35 9.02 7.81 -26.72
CA LEU A 35 7.93 8.77 -26.58
C LEU A 35 8.22 9.87 -25.55
N GLY A 36 9.42 9.88 -24.94
CA GLY A 36 9.80 10.86 -23.94
C GLY A 36 9.23 10.61 -22.53
N SER A 37 8.61 9.45 -22.28
CA SER A 37 8.06 9.04 -21.00
C SER A 37 8.94 8.01 -20.31
N TRP A 38 8.71 7.78 -19.03
CA TRP A 38 9.31 6.67 -18.28
C TRP A 38 8.25 5.61 -18.02
N ALA A 39 8.49 4.38 -18.44
CA ALA A 39 7.68 3.25 -18.10
C ALA A 39 7.98 2.90 -16.61
N GLY A 40 6.99 3.05 -15.76
CA GLY A 40 7.08 2.62 -14.38
C GLY A 40 6.11 1.47 -14.16
N ASP A 41 6.61 0.29 -13.82
CA ASP A 41 5.78 -0.74 -13.22
C ASP A 41 5.43 -0.28 -11.81
N TYR A 42 4.29 0.39 -11.72
CA TYR A 42 3.76 0.79 -10.42
C TYR A 42 3.11 -0.44 -9.77
N GLY A 43 3.90 -1.17 -9.00
CA GLY A 43 3.41 -2.29 -8.17
C GLY A 43 2.35 -1.86 -7.15
N GLY A 44 2.07 -0.57 -7.10
CA GLY A 44 1.01 0.07 -6.35
C GLY A 44 1.12 -0.06 -4.83
N PRO A 45 0.55 0.87 -4.08
CA PRO A 45 0.30 0.61 -2.68
C PRO A 45 -0.76 -0.47 -2.55
N MET A 46 -0.52 -1.43 -1.63
CA MET A 46 -1.36 -2.63 -1.45
C MET A 46 -2.81 -2.32 -1.03
N PHE A 47 -3.18 -1.08 -0.79
CA PHE A 47 -4.55 -0.66 -0.48
C PHE A 47 -5.43 -0.37 -1.71
N LEU A 48 -4.87 -0.19 -2.92
CA LEU A 48 -5.67 0.17 -4.10
C LEU A 48 -6.63 -0.95 -4.50
N LEU A 49 -6.18 -2.18 -4.57
CA LEU A 49 -7.05 -3.30 -4.89
C LEU A 49 -8.13 -3.52 -3.84
N PRO A 50 -7.84 -3.52 -2.53
CA PRO A 50 -8.87 -3.53 -1.50
C PRO A 50 -9.92 -2.42 -1.64
N MET A 51 -9.50 -1.20 -1.91
CA MET A 51 -10.42 -0.07 -2.09
C MET A 51 -11.29 -0.24 -3.34
N TYR A 52 -10.74 -0.77 -4.44
CA TYR A 52 -11.54 -1.12 -5.62
C TYR A 52 -12.60 -2.17 -5.31
N VAL A 53 -12.27 -3.25 -4.59
CA VAL A 53 -13.23 -4.29 -4.19
C VAL A 53 -14.32 -3.70 -3.29
N ALA A 54 -13.94 -2.83 -2.35
CA ALA A 54 -14.89 -2.13 -1.48
C ALA A 54 -15.83 -1.22 -2.28
N LEU A 55 -15.28 -0.46 -3.25
CA LEU A 55 -16.06 0.42 -4.12
C LEU A 55 -17.01 -0.38 -5.00
N ALA A 56 -16.54 -1.46 -5.63
CA ALA A 56 -17.38 -2.35 -6.43
C ALA A 56 -18.57 -2.89 -5.61
N ARG A 57 -18.33 -3.29 -4.36
CA ARG A 57 -19.38 -3.72 -3.43
C ARG A 57 -20.34 -2.58 -3.08
N PHE A 58 -19.83 -1.39 -2.84
CA PHE A 58 -20.63 -0.21 -2.50
C PHE A 58 -21.50 0.26 -3.67
N SER A 59 -20.98 0.21 -4.91
CA SER A 59 -21.71 0.59 -6.14
C SER A 59 -22.54 -0.54 -6.76
N ASP A 60 -22.61 -1.70 -6.09
CA ASP A 60 -23.27 -2.91 -6.59
C ASP A 60 -22.72 -3.39 -7.95
N GLU A 61 -21.43 -3.10 -8.22
CA GLU A 61 -20.76 -3.56 -9.42
C GLU A 61 -20.38 -5.04 -9.29
N ARG A 62 -20.79 -5.84 -10.29
CA ARG A 62 -20.42 -7.25 -10.33
C ARG A 62 -18.97 -7.43 -10.83
N ILE A 63 -18.10 -7.98 -9.99
CA ILE A 63 -16.77 -8.41 -10.40
C ILE A 63 -16.87 -9.79 -11.08
N PRO A 64 -16.46 -9.93 -12.37
CA PRO A 64 -16.47 -11.22 -13.07
C PRO A 64 -15.66 -12.29 -12.34
N ASP A 65 -16.10 -13.54 -12.40
CA ASP A 65 -15.52 -14.67 -11.67
C ASP A 65 -14.03 -14.87 -11.96
N GLU A 66 -13.62 -14.74 -13.23
CA GLU A 66 -12.21 -14.82 -13.61
C GLU A 66 -11.37 -13.72 -12.96
N ARG A 67 -11.87 -12.47 -12.93
CA ARG A 67 -11.19 -11.35 -12.28
C ARG A 67 -11.11 -11.56 -10.78
N ARG A 68 -12.20 -12.03 -10.17
CA ARG A 68 -12.27 -12.38 -8.75
C ARG A 68 -11.20 -13.41 -8.37
N ALA A 69 -11.07 -14.48 -9.16
CA ALA A 69 -10.06 -15.51 -8.93
C ALA A 69 -8.63 -14.95 -8.99
N ARG A 70 -8.33 -14.09 -9.98
CA ARG A 70 -7.02 -13.43 -10.10
C ARG A 70 -6.74 -12.49 -8.93
N MET A 71 -7.74 -11.77 -8.44
CA MET A 71 -7.61 -10.91 -7.25
C MET A 71 -7.27 -11.72 -6.01
N LEU A 72 -7.90 -12.87 -5.80
CA LEU A 72 -7.61 -13.76 -4.69
C LEU A 72 -6.18 -14.33 -4.75
N VAL A 73 -5.70 -14.68 -5.95
CA VAL A 73 -4.30 -15.07 -6.15
C VAL A 73 -3.36 -13.91 -5.78
N TYR A 74 -3.67 -12.70 -6.23
CA TYR A 74 -2.87 -11.53 -5.89
C TYR A 74 -2.79 -11.32 -4.36
N PHE A 75 -3.92 -11.32 -3.66
CA PHE A 75 -3.96 -11.18 -2.20
C PHE A 75 -3.14 -12.27 -1.49
N THR A 76 -3.19 -13.49 -2.00
CA THR A 76 -2.40 -14.61 -1.47
C THR A 76 -0.90 -14.36 -1.64
N ASN A 77 -0.48 -13.87 -2.80
CA ASN A 77 0.93 -13.64 -3.12
C ASN A 77 1.56 -12.46 -2.35
N VAL A 78 0.75 -11.48 -1.92
CA VAL A 78 1.24 -10.31 -1.19
C VAL A 78 1.09 -10.42 0.33
N GLN A 79 0.46 -11.50 0.81
CA GLN A 79 0.35 -11.79 2.23
C GLN A 79 1.70 -12.24 2.78
N ASN A 80 2.16 -11.59 3.84
CA ASN A 80 3.38 -11.96 4.56
C ASN A 80 3.19 -13.28 5.34
N ASP A 81 4.28 -13.93 5.70
CA ASP A 81 4.28 -15.19 6.46
C ASP A 81 3.60 -15.05 7.83
N ASP A 82 3.64 -13.87 8.46
CA ASP A 82 2.96 -13.56 9.72
C ASP A 82 1.44 -13.32 9.55
N GLY A 83 0.93 -13.39 8.33
CA GLY A 83 -0.47 -13.16 7.98
C GLY A 83 -0.81 -11.71 7.66
N SER A 84 0.10 -10.76 7.84
CA SER A 84 -0.13 -9.35 7.54
C SER A 84 -0.04 -9.02 6.04
N VAL A 85 -0.42 -7.79 5.69
CA VAL A 85 -0.16 -7.18 4.39
C VAL A 85 0.47 -5.81 4.62
N GLY A 86 1.60 -5.54 3.96
CA GLY A 86 2.30 -4.26 4.02
C GLY A 86 1.66 -3.18 3.14
N LEU A 87 2.19 -1.95 3.19
CA LEU A 87 1.81 -0.89 2.26
C LEU A 87 2.33 -1.14 0.84
N TYR A 88 3.36 -1.93 0.71
CA TYR A 88 3.94 -2.42 -0.55
C TYR A 88 4.26 -3.91 -0.41
N ALA A 89 4.45 -4.60 -1.52
CA ALA A 89 4.73 -6.04 -1.53
C ALA A 89 5.94 -6.38 -0.64
N HIS A 90 5.78 -7.36 0.23
CA HIS A 90 6.78 -7.80 1.22
C HIS A 90 7.26 -6.71 2.20
N GLY A 91 6.56 -5.58 2.29
CA GLY A 91 6.78 -4.57 3.31
C GLY A 91 6.27 -5.00 4.69
N PRO A 92 6.66 -4.29 5.77
CA PRO A 92 6.17 -4.59 7.11
C PRO A 92 4.65 -4.49 7.18
N GLY A 93 4.03 -5.37 7.95
CA GLY A 93 2.57 -5.40 8.14
C GLY A 93 1.99 -4.06 8.57
N SER A 94 0.90 -3.67 7.96
CA SER A 94 0.14 -2.46 8.26
C SER A 94 -1.29 -2.83 8.62
N MET A 95 -1.82 -2.26 9.71
CA MET A 95 -3.21 -2.49 10.10
C MET A 95 -4.18 -2.02 9.01
N PHE A 96 -3.85 -0.92 8.35
CA PHE A 96 -4.64 -0.36 7.25
C PHE A 96 -4.81 -1.34 6.09
N THR A 97 -3.72 -1.83 5.54
CA THR A 97 -3.74 -2.75 4.39
C THR A 97 -4.21 -4.15 4.76
N THR A 98 -3.83 -4.66 5.93
CA THR A 98 -4.24 -5.98 6.40
C THR A 98 -5.75 -6.05 6.63
N SER A 99 -6.35 -5.05 7.30
CA SER A 99 -7.80 -5.04 7.55
C SER A 99 -8.60 -4.88 6.26
N LEU A 100 -8.18 -4.00 5.35
CA LEU A 100 -8.84 -3.84 4.06
C LEU A 100 -8.71 -5.09 3.17
N SER A 101 -7.54 -5.75 3.18
CA SER A 101 -7.32 -7.00 2.47
C SER A 101 -8.20 -8.13 3.02
N TYR A 102 -8.29 -8.24 4.34
CA TYR A 102 -9.19 -9.19 4.99
C TYR A 102 -10.64 -9.02 4.51
N VAL A 103 -11.17 -7.80 4.60
CA VAL A 103 -12.55 -7.50 4.19
C VAL A 103 -12.74 -7.78 2.69
N SER A 104 -11.78 -7.39 1.86
CA SER A 104 -11.85 -7.61 0.42
C SER A 104 -11.86 -9.09 0.06
N MET A 105 -11.04 -9.91 0.68
CA MET A 105 -11.04 -11.36 0.45
C MET A 105 -12.36 -12.00 0.90
N ARG A 106 -12.98 -11.50 1.99
CA ARG A 106 -14.34 -11.89 2.40
C ARG A 106 -15.39 -11.51 1.35
N LEU A 107 -15.35 -10.27 0.83
CA LEU A 107 -16.24 -9.79 -0.22
C LEU A 107 -16.06 -10.56 -1.54
N LEU A 108 -14.86 -11.02 -1.82
CA LEU A 108 -14.55 -11.90 -2.95
C LEU A 108 -14.95 -13.36 -2.72
N GLY A 109 -15.56 -13.69 -1.58
CA GLY A 109 -16.21 -14.98 -1.32
C GLY A 109 -15.37 -15.99 -0.57
N LEU A 110 -14.23 -15.63 0.02
CA LEU A 110 -13.53 -16.58 0.92
C LEU A 110 -14.31 -16.77 2.22
N ASP A 111 -14.31 -18.00 2.71
CA ASP A 111 -14.87 -18.31 4.02
C ASP A 111 -14.05 -17.67 5.15
N ALA A 112 -14.70 -17.37 6.28
CA ALA A 112 -14.03 -16.79 7.44
C ALA A 112 -12.95 -17.74 8.02
N ASP A 113 -13.12 -19.05 7.82
CA ASP A 113 -12.21 -20.07 8.30
C ASP A 113 -11.11 -20.43 7.30
N ASP A 114 -11.04 -19.74 6.16
CA ASP A 114 -9.91 -19.84 5.25
C ASP A 114 -8.61 -19.50 5.98
N GLU A 115 -7.58 -20.33 5.84
CA GLU A 115 -6.31 -20.20 6.56
C GLU A 115 -5.67 -18.82 6.41
N ARG A 116 -5.77 -18.23 5.23
CA ARG A 116 -5.25 -16.88 4.96
C ARG A 116 -5.93 -15.83 5.84
N LEU A 117 -7.25 -15.92 5.96
CA LEU A 117 -8.06 -15.01 6.77
C LEU A 117 -7.89 -15.27 8.27
N VAL A 118 -7.70 -16.51 8.68
CA VAL A 118 -7.38 -16.86 10.07
C VAL A 118 -6.06 -16.22 10.48
N ARG A 119 -5.02 -16.31 9.63
CA ARG A 119 -3.72 -15.67 9.90
C ARG A 119 -3.82 -14.13 9.95
N MET A 120 -4.58 -13.51 9.02
CA MET A 120 -4.82 -12.07 9.06
C MET A 120 -5.49 -11.63 10.36
N ARG A 121 -6.54 -12.34 10.80
CA ARG A 121 -7.22 -12.03 12.07
C ARG A 121 -6.28 -12.15 13.26
N ALA A 122 -5.50 -13.23 13.32
CA ALA A 122 -4.54 -13.44 14.39
C ALA A 122 -3.54 -12.27 14.46
N TRP A 123 -2.99 -11.87 13.32
CA TRP A 123 -2.09 -10.73 13.26
C TRP A 123 -2.77 -9.42 13.70
N MET A 124 -3.97 -9.13 13.21
CA MET A 124 -4.72 -7.92 13.59
C MET A 124 -5.00 -7.88 15.10
N HIS A 125 -5.40 -9.00 15.70
CA HIS A 125 -5.63 -9.05 17.15
C HIS A 125 -4.36 -8.82 17.97
N ALA A 126 -3.23 -9.35 17.51
CA ALA A 126 -1.94 -9.15 18.16
C ALA A 126 -1.41 -7.71 18.05
N ASN A 127 -1.87 -6.93 17.04
CA ASN A 127 -1.34 -5.60 16.71
C ASN A 127 -2.35 -4.45 16.93
N GLY A 128 -3.39 -4.64 17.73
CA GLY A 128 -4.29 -3.56 18.17
C GLY A 128 -5.64 -3.48 17.44
N THR A 129 -6.00 -4.50 16.68
CA THR A 129 -7.26 -4.64 15.93
C THR A 129 -7.47 -3.58 14.81
N ALA A 130 -8.53 -3.75 14.02
CA ALA A 130 -8.89 -2.81 12.96
C ALA A 130 -9.14 -1.37 13.46
N LEU A 131 -9.33 -1.17 14.78
CA LEU A 131 -9.45 0.16 15.39
C LEU A 131 -8.15 0.97 15.26
N GLY A 132 -7.00 0.32 15.11
CA GLY A 132 -5.70 0.95 14.83
C GLY A 132 -5.48 1.33 13.36
N ALA A 133 -6.43 1.06 12.47
CA ALA A 133 -6.30 1.43 11.06
C ALA A 133 -6.31 2.96 10.87
N ALA A 134 -5.59 3.44 9.86
CA ALA A 134 -5.61 4.83 9.45
C ALA A 134 -7.03 5.29 9.04
N SER A 135 -7.27 6.61 9.07
CA SER A 135 -8.60 7.21 8.81
C SER A 135 -9.25 6.72 7.51
N TRP A 136 -8.49 6.60 6.43
CA TRP A 136 -8.97 6.07 5.15
C TRP A 136 -9.45 4.61 5.24
N GLY A 137 -8.81 3.79 6.05
CA GLY A 137 -9.26 2.42 6.31
C GLY A 137 -10.60 2.40 7.03
N LYS A 138 -10.71 3.16 8.12
CA LYS A 138 -11.97 3.31 8.87
C LYS A 138 -13.09 3.86 8.01
N PHE A 139 -12.81 4.88 7.18
CA PHE A 139 -13.76 5.43 6.23
C PHE A 139 -14.27 4.36 5.24
N THR A 140 -13.36 3.57 4.66
CA THR A 140 -13.74 2.47 3.76
C THR A 140 -14.59 1.42 4.47
N LEU A 141 -14.26 1.08 5.71
CA LEU A 141 -15.04 0.15 6.53
C LEU A 141 -16.43 0.74 6.87
N ALA A 142 -16.52 2.05 7.11
CA ALA A 142 -17.80 2.72 7.38
C ALA A 142 -18.71 2.74 6.13
N LEU A 143 -18.15 2.97 4.93
CA LEU A 143 -18.88 2.85 3.67
C LEU A 143 -19.50 1.45 3.47
N LEU A 144 -18.84 0.42 3.97
CA LEU A 144 -19.32 -0.97 3.92
C LEU A 144 -20.24 -1.34 5.08
N GLY A 145 -20.55 -0.41 5.99
CA GLY A 145 -21.34 -0.67 7.19
C GLY A 145 -20.63 -1.50 8.26
N LEU A 146 -19.31 -1.60 8.20
CA LEU A 146 -18.47 -2.40 9.12
C LEU A 146 -17.83 -1.56 10.23
N TYR A 147 -18.01 -0.25 10.20
CA TYR A 147 -17.53 0.69 11.20
C TYR A 147 -18.55 1.82 11.39
N ALA A 148 -18.69 2.30 12.61
CA ALA A 148 -19.63 3.38 12.90
C ALA A 148 -19.09 4.73 12.40
N TRP A 149 -19.93 5.52 11.75
CA TRP A 149 -19.55 6.86 11.24
C TRP A 149 -19.10 7.81 12.36
N GLU A 150 -19.69 7.69 13.53
CA GLU A 150 -19.36 8.48 14.73
C GLU A 150 -17.93 8.23 15.22
N GLY A 151 -17.33 7.10 14.84
CA GLY A 151 -15.94 6.76 15.16
C GLY A 151 -14.91 7.36 14.21
N LEU A 152 -15.33 8.08 13.16
CA LEU A 152 -14.45 8.74 12.22
C LEU A 152 -14.07 10.14 12.68
N HIS A 153 -12.84 10.55 12.37
CA HIS A 153 -12.50 11.97 12.43
C HIS A 153 -13.24 12.73 11.32
N PRO A 154 -13.80 13.91 11.61
CA PRO A 154 -14.47 14.70 10.59
C PRO A 154 -13.49 15.03 9.45
N ILE A 155 -13.91 14.75 8.22
CA ILE A 155 -13.24 15.23 7.01
C ILE A 155 -13.85 16.59 6.73
N LEU A 156 -13.06 17.65 6.89
CA LEU A 156 -13.50 19.01 6.59
C LEU A 156 -13.70 19.14 5.08
N PRO A 157 -14.83 19.68 4.63
CA PRO A 157 -15.01 20.06 3.24
C PRO A 157 -14.19 21.32 2.99
N GLU A 158 -13.15 21.23 2.20
CA GLU A 158 -12.38 22.39 1.71
C GLU A 158 -12.53 22.54 0.20
#